data_dda8a86997c9c1da3d006c90d02bc5cc
#
_entry.id   dda8a86997c9c1da3d006c90d02bc5cc
#
_cell.length_a   1.000
_cell.length_b   1.000
_cell.length_c   1.000
_cell.angle_alpha   90.00
_cell.angle_beta   90.00
_cell.angle_gamma   90.00
#
_symmetry.space_group_name_H-M   'P 1'
#
loop_
_entity.id
_entity.type
_entity.pdbx_description
1 polymer ?
#
loop_
_entity_poly.entity_id
_entity_poly.type
_entity_poly.pdbx_seq_one_letter_code
_entity_poly.pdbx_strand_id
1 'polypeptide(L)'
;MILISHRGNLSGPNPQLENEPKYIIGAIERGFHVEIDVWYLKDSGFWLGHDEPQYQVKREFLQNIKLWCHAKNIDAFYKMVDDKKIHCFSHDKDEVALTTKGY
;
A
#
# COMPACT_ATOMS: atom_id res chain seq x y z
N MET A 1 19.62 5.62 3.95
CA MET A 1 18.90 5.31 2.68
C MET A 1 17.72 4.41 2.96
N ILE A 2 16.56 4.73 2.39
CA ILE A 2 15.37 3.88 2.51
C ILE A 2 15.30 2.99 1.28
N LEU A 3 15.24 1.67 1.51
CA LEU A 3 15.03 0.70 0.44
C LEU A 3 13.54 0.36 0.41
N ILE A 4 12.92 0.53 -0.75
CA ILE A 4 11.49 0.28 -0.93
C ILE A 4 11.29 -0.95 -1.80
N SER A 5 10.53 -1.91 -1.27
CA SER A 5 10.12 -3.09 -2.01
C SER A 5 8.75 -2.82 -2.65
N HIS A 6 8.57 -3.23 -3.90
CA HIS A 6 7.28 -3.16 -4.58
C HIS A 6 6.42 -4.35 -4.18
N ARG A 7 5.31 -4.08 -3.46
CA ARG A 7 4.31 -5.09 -3.11
C ARG A 7 4.88 -6.27 -2.31
N GLY A 8 6.02 -6.04 -1.64
CA GLY A 8 6.71 -7.07 -0.86
C GLY A 8 7.79 -7.82 -1.61
N ASN A 9 8.03 -7.51 -2.88
CA ASN A 9 9.04 -8.20 -3.70
C ASN A 9 10.46 -7.93 -3.21
N LEU A 10 11.24 -8.97 -3.04
CA LEU A 10 12.66 -8.89 -2.69
C LEU A 10 13.57 -9.37 -3.81
N SER A 11 13.06 -10.22 -4.70
CA SER A 11 13.84 -10.86 -5.75
C SER A 11 13.22 -10.70 -7.14
N GLY A 12 12.55 -9.57 -7.38
CA GLY A 12 11.89 -9.28 -8.63
C GLY A 12 10.39 -9.58 -8.59
N PRO A 13 9.67 -9.30 -9.67
CA PRO A 13 8.22 -9.44 -9.69
C PRO A 13 7.74 -10.85 -9.35
N ASN A 14 6.69 -10.92 -8.55
CA ASN A 14 6.06 -12.19 -8.20
C ASN A 14 4.55 -11.97 -8.07
N PRO A 15 3.81 -11.97 -9.20
CA PRO A 15 2.38 -11.65 -9.19
C PRO A 15 1.52 -12.50 -8.25
N GLN A 16 1.95 -13.71 -7.92
CA GLN A 16 1.18 -14.60 -7.05
C GLN A 16 1.27 -14.20 -5.58
N LEU A 17 2.35 -13.52 -5.18
CA LEU A 17 2.59 -13.13 -3.79
C LEU A 17 2.47 -11.64 -3.53
N GLU A 18 2.54 -10.83 -4.58
CA GLU A 18 2.48 -9.38 -4.45
C GLU A 18 1.23 -8.93 -3.70
N ASN A 19 1.41 -7.98 -2.77
CA ASN A 19 0.36 -7.45 -1.91
C ASN A 19 -0.22 -8.48 -0.91
N GLU A 20 0.30 -9.69 -0.84
CA GLU A 20 -0.13 -10.65 0.16
C GLU A 20 0.45 -10.21 1.52
N PRO A 21 -0.38 -10.06 2.58
CA PRO A 21 0.09 -9.48 3.84
C PRO A 21 1.32 -10.13 4.46
N LYS A 22 1.40 -11.47 4.43
CA LYS A 22 2.58 -12.16 4.98
C LYS A 22 3.83 -11.88 4.17
N TYR A 23 3.71 -11.74 2.86
CA TYR A 23 4.82 -11.42 1.97
C TYR A 23 5.34 -10.01 2.26
N ILE A 24 4.42 -9.07 2.48
CA ILE A 24 4.74 -7.70 2.86
C ILE A 24 5.47 -7.66 4.21
N ILE A 25 4.95 -8.37 5.20
CA ILE A 25 5.57 -8.43 6.54
C ILE A 25 6.98 -9.01 6.44
N GLY A 26 7.18 -10.03 5.61
CA GLY A 26 8.50 -10.60 5.38
C GLY A 26 9.51 -9.57 4.87
N ALA A 27 9.10 -8.70 3.95
CA ALA A 27 9.97 -7.63 3.46
C ALA A 27 10.27 -6.60 4.55
N ILE A 28 9.28 -6.23 5.35
CA ILE A 28 9.45 -5.30 6.47
C ILE A 28 10.46 -5.87 7.48
N GLU A 29 10.35 -7.15 7.81
CA GLU A 29 11.24 -7.81 8.74
C GLU A 29 12.69 -7.85 8.24
N ARG A 30 12.89 -7.76 6.94
CA ARG A 30 14.21 -7.68 6.33
C ARG A 30 14.73 -6.24 6.20
N GLY A 31 14.03 -5.28 6.76
CA GLY A 31 14.47 -3.89 6.81
C GLY A 31 13.99 -3.03 5.65
N PHE A 32 13.10 -3.52 4.80
CA PHE A 32 12.56 -2.74 3.70
C PHE A 32 11.33 -1.94 4.13
N HIS A 33 11.17 -0.76 3.53
CA HIS A 33 9.86 -0.16 3.42
C HIS A 33 9.14 -0.84 2.25
N VAL A 34 7.83 -0.84 2.24
CA VAL A 34 7.06 -1.55 1.21
C VAL A 34 6.01 -0.65 0.60
N GLU A 35 5.99 -0.58 -0.73
CA GLU A 35 4.91 0.06 -1.47
C GLU A 35 3.84 -0.98 -1.73
N ILE A 36 2.58 -0.68 -1.33
CA ILE A 36 1.45 -1.60 -1.47
C ILE A 36 0.30 -0.91 -2.21
N ASP A 37 -0.54 -1.72 -2.84
CA ASP A 37 -1.70 -1.25 -3.58
C ASP A 37 -2.97 -1.42 -2.74
N VAL A 38 -3.64 -0.31 -2.42
CA VAL A 38 -4.76 -0.30 -1.48
C VAL A 38 -6.05 0.13 -2.16
N TRP A 39 -7.10 -0.67 -1.94
CA TRP A 39 -8.47 -0.40 -2.35
C TRP A 39 -9.33 -0.17 -1.12
N TYR A 40 -10.38 0.63 -1.26
CA TYR A 40 -11.42 0.72 -0.25
C TYR A 40 -12.75 0.41 -0.90
N LEU A 41 -13.45 -0.60 -0.35
CA LEU A 41 -14.78 -1.00 -0.82
C LEU A 41 -15.79 -0.64 0.25
N LYS A 42 -16.84 0.06 -0.14
CA LYS A 42 -17.81 0.66 0.77
C LYS A 42 -18.36 -0.31 1.81
N ASP A 43 -18.62 -1.55 1.42
CA ASP A 43 -19.28 -2.52 2.29
C ASP A 43 -18.30 -3.45 3.03
N SER A 44 -17.03 -3.45 2.68
CA SER A 44 -16.07 -4.42 3.24
C SER A 44 -14.74 -3.81 3.70
N GLY A 45 -14.49 -2.52 3.46
CA GLY A 45 -13.31 -1.85 3.98
C GLY A 45 -12.09 -1.93 3.07
N PHE A 46 -10.91 -2.02 3.68
CA PHE A 46 -9.64 -1.97 2.95
C PHE A 46 -9.22 -3.33 2.40
N TRP A 47 -8.66 -3.28 1.19
CA TRP A 47 -8.16 -4.46 0.49
C TRP A 47 -6.83 -4.13 -0.18
N LEU A 48 -5.98 -5.15 -0.36
CA LEU A 48 -4.74 -5.03 -1.12
C LEU A 48 -4.86 -5.81 -2.42
N GLY A 49 -4.21 -5.32 -3.47
CA GLY A 49 -4.17 -5.99 -4.77
C GLY A 49 -3.81 -5.02 -5.87
N HIS A 50 -3.08 -5.50 -6.89
CA HIS A 50 -2.62 -4.63 -7.97
C HIS A 50 -3.73 -4.36 -8.99
N ASP A 51 -4.27 -5.39 -9.59
CA ASP A 51 -5.30 -5.27 -10.63
C ASP A 51 -6.71 -5.26 -10.06
N GLU A 52 -6.90 -5.87 -8.90
CA GLU A 52 -8.19 -5.98 -8.24
C GLU A 52 -7.99 -6.19 -6.75
N PRO A 53 -9.02 -5.92 -5.92
CA PRO A 53 -8.94 -6.24 -4.48
C PRO A 53 -8.79 -7.75 -4.28
N GLN A 54 -7.76 -8.16 -3.57
CA GLN A 54 -7.46 -9.57 -3.35
C GLN A 54 -7.41 -9.96 -1.87
N TYR A 55 -6.80 -9.12 -1.03
CA TYR A 55 -6.54 -9.45 0.38
C TYR A 55 -7.14 -8.38 1.27
N GLN A 56 -8.14 -8.76 2.05
CA GLN A 56 -8.75 -7.82 3.00
C GLN A 56 -7.80 -7.58 4.16
N VAL A 57 -7.67 -6.31 4.56
CA VAL A 57 -6.82 -5.93 5.70
C VAL A 57 -7.57 -4.95 6.58
N LYS A 58 -7.13 -4.83 7.83
CA LYS A 58 -7.65 -3.84 8.75
C LYS A 58 -6.90 -2.52 8.60
N ARG A 59 -7.53 -1.43 9.03
CA ARG A 59 -6.90 -0.11 9.04
C ARG A 59 -5.55 -0.14 9.76
N GLU A 60 -5.46 -0.87 10.87
CA GLU A 60 -4.24 -0.96 11.68
C GLU A 60 -3.06 -1.52 10.90
N PHE A 61 -3.30 -2.43 9.97
CA PHE A 61 -2.24 -2.93 9.10
C PHE A 61 -1.60 -1.80 8.31
N LEU A 62 -2.42 -0.89 7.78
CA LEU A 62 -1.96 0.21 6.93
C LEU A 62 -1.20 1.27 7.71
N GLN A 63 -1.30 1.28 9.04
CA GLN A 63 -0.67 2.28 9.89
C GLN A 63 0.81 1.99 10.18
N ASN A 64 1.35 0.90 9.67
CA ASN A 64 2.77 0.60 9.80
C ASN A 64 3.57 1.69 9.08
N ILE A 65 4.53 2.31 9.78
CA ILE A 65 5.28 3.45 9.25
C ILE A 65 6.17 3.08 8.06
N LYS A 66 6.42 1.80 7.84
CA LYS A 66 7.22 1.33 6.70
C LYS A 66 6.38 1.09 5.45
N LEU A 67 5.06 1.25 5.52
CA LEU A 67 4.20 1.07 4.36
C LEU A 67 3.99 2.39 3.62
N TRP A 68 4.08 2.31 2.29
CA TRP A 68 3.78 3.39 1.36
C TRP A 68 2.55 2.95 0.59
N CYS A 69 1.39 3.49 0.96
CA CYS A 69 0.10 2.98 0.50
C CYS A 69 -0.35 3.72 -0.76
N HIS A 70 -0.30 3.03 -1.90
CA HIS A 70 -0.79 3.55 -3.17
C HIS A 70 -2.29 3.32 -3.24
N ALA A 71 -3.07 4.40 -3.31
CA ALA A 71 -4.52 4.30 -3.42
C ALA A 71 -4.90 3.90 -4.84
N LYS A 72 -5.59 2.77 -4.96
CA LYS A 72 -6.02 2.24 -6.26
C LYS A 72 -7.39 2.78 -6.69
N ASN A 73 -8.18 3.27 -5.74
CA ASN A 73 -9.42 3.96 -6.05
C ASN A 73 -9.53 5.22 -5.20
N ILE A 74 -10.43 6.11 -5.59
CA ILE A 74 -10.54 7.42 -4.95
C ILE A 74 -11.02 7.30 -3.50
N ASP A 75 -11.87 6.33 -3.21
CA ASP A 75 -12.36 6.10 -1.86
C ASP A 75 -11.22 5.70 -0.93
N ALA A 76 -10.28 4.86 -1.42
CA ALA A 76 -9.10 4.50 -0.65
C ALA A 76 -8.27 5.73 -0.31
N PHE A 77 -8.07 6.62 -1.27
CA PHE A 77 -7.27 7.82 -1.05
C PHE A 77 -7.91 8.69 0.04
N TYR A 78 -9.21 8.98 -0.07
CA TYR A 78 -9.90 9.81 0.92
C TYR A 78 -9.90 9.18 2.31
N LYS A 79 -10.11 7.88 2.39
CA LYS A 79 -10.12 7.19 3.69
C LYS A 79 -8.73 7.19 4.35
N MET A 80 -7.68 7.02 3.55
CA MET A 80 -6.32 6.99 4.08
C MET A 80 -5.81 8.38 4.43
N VAL A 81 -6.15 9.40 3.64
CA VAL A 81 -5.72 10.78 3.88
C VAL A 81 -6.21 11.30 5.24
N ASP A 82 -7.40 10.87 5.67
CA ASP A 82 -7.94 11.27 6.96
C ASP A 82 -7.23 10.63 8.14
N ASP A 83 -6.43 9.60 7.92
CA ASP A 83 -5.70 8.91 8.98
C ASP A 83 -4.24 9.34 8.95
N LYS A 84 -3.84 10.14 9.95
CA LYS A 84 -2.47 10.68 10.02
C LYS A 84 -1.40 9.62 10.20
N LYS A 85 -1.76 8.40 10.60
CA LYS A 85 -0.82 7.31 10.78
C LYS A 85 -0.55 6.54 9.49
N ILE A 86 -1.33 6.79 8.44
CA ILE A 86 -1.15 6.11 7.16
C ILE A 86 -0.39 7.02 6.20
N HIS A 87 0.71 6.50 5.64
CA HIS A 87 1.45 7.18 4.58
C HIS A 87 0.88 6.72 3.24
N CYS A 88 0.10 7.57 2.58
CA CYS A 88 -0.53 7.20 1.32
C CYS A 88 -0.23 8.20 0.21
N PHE A 89 -0.40 7.73 -1.03
CA PHE A 89 -0.26 8.55 -2.21
C PHE A 89 -1.19 8.02 -3.30
N SER A 90 -1.44 8.86 -4.31
CA SER A 90 -2.16 8.42 -5.50
C SER A 90 -1.43 8.92 -6.74
N HIS A 91 -1.56 8.16 -7.82
CA HIS A 91 -1.11 8.59 -9.13
C HIS A 91 -2.30 9.08 -9.93
N ASP A 92 -2.12 10.25 -10.54
CA ASP A 92 -3.04 10.76 -11.48
C ASP A 92 -2.56 10.37 -12.90
N LYS A 93 -3.38 10.65 -13.90
CA LYS A 93 -3.07 10.38 -15.30
C LYS A 93 -1.84 11.16 -15.80
N ASP A 94 -1.50 12.24 -15.12
CA ASP A 94 -0.35 13.07 -15.47
C ASP A 94 0.95 12.61 -14.82
N GLU A 95 0.93 11.43 -14.22
CA GLU A 95 2.09 10.80 -13.61
C GLU A 95 2.68 11.58 -12.43
N VAL A 96 1.91 12.46 -11.83
CA VAL A 96 2.33 13.16 -10.63
C VAL A 96 1.88 12.38 -9.41
N ALA A 97 2.82 11.94 -8.60
CA ALA A 97 2.52 11.25 -7.36
C ALA A 97 2.50 12.25 -6.21
N LEU A 98 1.40 12.26 -5.46
CA LEU A 98 1.26 13.09 -4.27
C LEU A 98 1.20 12.17 -3.04
N THR A 99 1.99 12.47 -2.03
CA THR A 99 1.96 11.71 -0.79
C THR A 99 1.46 12.59 0.34
N THR A 100 0.85 11.96 1.35
CA THR A 100 0.36 12.67 2.53
C THR A 100 1.49 13.14 3.44
N LYS A 101 2.69 12.66 3.23
CA LYS A 101 3.87 13.02 4.02
C LYS A 101 4.80 14.01 3.29
N GLY A 102 4.42 14.48 2.11
CA GLY A 102 5.19 15.47 1.36
C GLY A 102 6.44 14.94 0.66
N TYR A 103 6.50 13.65 0.42
CA TYR A 103 7.63 13.04 -0.28
C TYR A 103 7.49 13.08 -1.79
#